data_2be6affaa9d18effc4e44282c9a703a8
#
_entry.id   2be6affaa9d18effc4e44282c9a703a8
#
_cell.length_a   1.000
_cell.length_b   1.000
_cell.length_c   1.000
_cell.angle_alpha   90.00
_cell.angle_beta   90.00
_cell.angle_gamma   90.00
#
_symmetry.space_group_name_H-M   'P 1'
#
loop_
_entity.id
_entity.type
_entity.pdbx_description
1 polymer ?
#
loop_
_entity_poly.entity_id
_entity_poly.type
_entity_poly.pdbx_seq_one_letter_code
_entity_poly.pdbx_strand_id
1 'polypeptide(L)'
;MEEMFCFQCQQTAHNSGCEGRAGVCGKKSDTANYQDELTGALIGLSRAVRKKLALNPDASFEHADELILKGLFTTITNVNFFNDTIIELIREVNVEKDRIYPDIMNYDVRHIWEDQEDIRSLKSLILFGLRGMAAYAYHAYALDYVDRNVLDFFYEGLEAIASEKSSDELLALVLKTGEINFRCMELLDHANSGTYGNPVPTEVPLTIEKGPFIVVSGHDLHDMELLLKQTEGKGINIYTLSLIHISEPTRLLSI
;
A
#
# COMPACT_ATOMS: atom_id res chain seq x y z
N MET A 1 7.84 -25.94 8.24
CA MET A 1 7.24 -24.60 8.08
C MET A 1 8.09 -23.67 8.92
N GLU A 2 8.70 -22.70 8.29
CA GLU A 2 9.47 -21.68 9.00
C GLU A 2 8.55 -20.87 9.92
N GLU A 3 9.05 -20.49 11.06
CA GLU A 3 8.38 -19.59 11.98
C GLU A 3 8.47 -18.16 11.41
N MET A 4 7.49 -17.31 11.73
CA MET A 4 7.48 -15.91 11.34
C MET A 4 7.87 -15.02 12.50
N PHE A 5 8.30 -13.81 12.19
CA PHE A 5 8.27 -12.66 13.08
C PHE A 5 7.63 -11.50 12.33
N CYS A 6 6.42 -11.07 12.75
CA CYS A 6 5.67 -10.01 12.09
C CYS A 6 5.36 -8.88 13.08
N PHE A 7 5.84 -7.68 12.77
CA PHE A 7 5.67 -6.46 13.59
C PHE A 7 4.90 -5.34 12.84
N GLN A 8 4.11 -5.69 11.84
CA GLN A 8 3.59 -4.74 10.84
C GLN A 8 2.30 -4.02 11.23
N CYS A 9 1.73 -4.27 12.40
CA CYS A 9 0.52 -3.58 12.84
C CYS A 9 0.44 -3.49 14.37
N GLN A 10 -0.43 -2.64 14.85
CA GLN A 10 -0.69 -2.43 16.30
C GLN A 10 -1.34 -3.64 16.99
N GLN A 11 -1.82 -4.63 16.26
CA GLN A 11 -2.43 -5.84 16.81
C GLN A 11 -1.40 -6.95 17.11
N THR A 12 -0.12 -6.64 17.00
CA THR A 12 0.94 -7.59 17.31
C THR A 12 0.80 -8.14 18.73
N ALA A 13 1.10 -9.43 18.89
CA ALA A 13 1.05 -10.08 20.20
C ALA A 13 1.98 -9.36 21.21
N HIS A 14 1.45 -9.02 22.37
CA HIS A 14 2.20 -8.40 23.48
C HIS A 14 2.93 -7.08 23.10
N ASN A 15 2.52 -6.39 22.04
CA ASN A 15 3.17 -5.18 21.50
C ASN A 15 4.64 -5.40 21.08
N SER A 16 5.06 -6.63 20.87
CA SER A 16 6.45 -6.96 20.46
C SER A 16 6.58 -7.51 19.04
N GLY A 17 5.53 -8.14 18.55
CA GLY A 17 5.49 -8.84 17.26
C GLY A 17 4.73 -10.15 17.36
N CYS A 18 4.25 -10.66 16.23
CA CYS A 18 3.65 -11.98 16.17
C CYS A 18 4.71 -13.00 15.78
N GLU A 19 4.82 -14.07 16.57
CA GLU A 19 5.79 -15.15 16.38
C GLU A 19 5.10 -16.48 16.11
N GLY A 20 5.87 -17.46 15.63
CA GLY A 20 5.41 -18.83 15.44
C GLY A 20 4.67 -19.07 14.12
N ARG A 21 3.50 -19.70 14.17
CA ARG A 21 2.82 -20.20 12.97
C ARG A 21 1.71 -19.32 12.42
N ALA A 22 1.19 -18.38 13.22
CA ALA A 22 0.14 -17.48 12.81
C ALA A 22 0.14 -16.18 13.64
N GLY A 23 -0.18 -15.06 13.00
CA GLY A 23 -0.41 -13.79 13.66
C GLY A 23 -1.77 -13.69 14.34
N VAL A 24 -1.95 -12.68 15.20
CA VAL A 24 -3.25 -12.36 15.83
C VAL A 24 -4.35 -12.12 14.78
N CYS A 25 -4.00 -11.57 13.61
CA CYS A 25 -4.93 -11.35 12.49
C CYS A 25 -5.28 -12.62 11.71
N GLY A 26 -4.71 -13.79 12.06
CA GLY A 26 -4.90 -15.05 11.34
C GLY A 26 -3.95 -15.26 10.13
N LYS A 27 -3.07 -14.30 9.84
CA LYS A 27 -2.03 -14.46 8.81
C LYS A 27 -1.13 -15.64 9.17
N LYS A 28 -0.89 -16.53 8.23
CA LYS A 28 0.01 -17.66 8.40
C LYS A 28 1.47 -17.23 8.26
N SER A 29 2.38 -18.04 8.81
CA SER A 29 3.83 -17.76 8.78
C SER A 29 4.38 -17.66 7.36
N ASP A 30 3.95 -18.51 6.44
CA ASP A 30 4.36 -18.47 5.04
C ASP A 30 3.98 -17.16 4.37
N THR A 31 2.72 -16.72 4.53
CA THR A 31 2.26 -15.41 4.01
C THR A 31 3.04 -14.24 4.59
N ALA A 32 3.34 -14.26 5.90
CA ALA A 32 4.12 -13.20 6.54
C ALA A 32 5.55 -13.15 5.97
N ASN A 33 6.19 -14.30 5.83
CA ASN A 33 7.55 -14.42 5.28
C ASN A 33 7.61 -13.97 3.80
N TYR A 34 6.63 -14.33 2.97
CA TYR A 34 6.56 -13.82 1.58
C TYR A 34 6.34 -12.32 1.51
N GLN A 35 5.56 -11.73 2.42
CA GLN A 35 5.40 -10.26 2.46
C GLN A 35 6.70 -9.55 2.89
N ASP A 36 7.48 -10.16 3.77
CA ASP A 36 8.80 -9.65 4.14
C ASP A 36 9.79 -9.78 2.97
N GLU A 37 9.78 -10.92 2.26
CA GLU A 37 10.57 -11.13 1.04
C GLU A 37 10.21 -10.12 -0.05
N LEU A 38 8.91 -9.89 -0.29
CA LEU A 38 8.45 -8.86 -1.22
C LEU A 38 8.95 -7.47 -0.82
N THR A 39 8.83 -7.11 0.46
CA THR A 39 9.35 -5.83 0.95
C THR A 39 10.85 -5.69 0.70
N GLY A 40 11.62 -6.73 0.95
CA GLY A 40 13.06 -6.78 0.68
C GLY A 40 13.39 -6.64 -0.81
N ALA A 41 12.59 -7.25 -1.68
CA ALA A 41 12.73 -7.15 -3.14
C ALA A 41 12.41 -5.72 -3.63
N LEU A 42 11.36 -5.07 -3.10
CA LEU A 42 11.01 -3.68 -3.42
C LEU A 42 12.10 -2.69 -2.99
N ILE A 43 12.74 -2.91 -1.82
CA ILE A 43 13.90 -2.14 -1.39
C ILE A 43 15.07 -2.36 -2.37
N GLY A 44 15.30 -3.60 -2.80
CA GLY A 44 16.30 -3.92 -3.82
C GLY A 44 16.04 -3.21 -5.15
N LEU A 45 14.80 -3.24 -5.64
CA LEU A 45 14.38 -2.54 -6.86
C LEU A 45 14.60 -1.02 -6.75
N SER A 46 14.24 -0.44 -5.60
CA SER A 46 14.44 1.00 -5.35
C SER A 46 15.91 1.39 -5.42
N ARG A 47 16.79 0.57 -4.85
CA ARG A 47 18.25 0.79 -4.93
C ARG A 47 18.77 0.67 -6.36
N ALA A 48 18.22 -0.26 -7.17
CA ALA A 48 18.58 -0.42 -8.58
C ALA A 48 18.18 0.82 -9.39
N VAL A 49 16.94 1.30 -9.22
CA VAL A 49 16.43 2.51 -9.88
C VAL A 49 17.26 3.74 -9.51
N ARG A 50 17.48 3.99 -8.21
CA ARG A 50 18.25 5.15 -7.76
C ARG A 50 19.70 5.12 -8.24
N LYS A 51 20.32 3.94 -8.27
CA LYS A 51 21.67 3.78 -8.81
C LYS A 51 21.71 4.06 -10.31
N LYS A 52 20.69 3.68 -11.04
CA LYS A 52 20.56 3.96 -12.47
C LYS A 52 20.29 5.43 -12.76
N LEU A 53 19.41 6.07 -11.97
CA LEU A 53 19.13 7.52 -12.06
C LEU A 53 20.38 8.37 -11.77
N ALA A 54 21.26 7.94 -10.86
CA ALA A 54 22.53 8.62 -10.61
C ALA A 54 23.46 8.60 -11.83
N LEU A 55 23.33 7.61 -12.72
CA LEU A 55 24.10 7.49 -13.97
C LEU A 55 23.39 8.13 -15.17
N ASN A 56 22.06 8.11 -15.17
CA ASN A 56 21.21 8.67 -16.20
C ASN A 56 19.96 9.30 -15.58
N PRO A 57 19.99 10.60 -15.23
CA PRO A 57 18.89 11.29 -14.55
C PRO A 57 17.57 11.34 -15.33
N ASP A 58 17.64 11.23 -16.66
CA ASP A 58 16.46 11.30 -17.55
C ASP A 58 15.83 9.92 -17.82
N ALA A 59 16.31 8.85 -17.19
CA ALA A 59 15.77 7.52 -17.36
C ALA A 59 14.36 7.41 -16.77
N SER A 60 13.44 6.73 -17.47
CA SER A 60 12.08 6.40 -17.00
C SER A 60 11.98 4.92 -16.66
N PHE A 61 11.18 4.62 -15.62
CA PHE A 61 11.01 3.28 -15.07
C PHE A 61 9.52 2.99 -14.77
N GLU A 62 8.63 3.22 -15.74
CA GLU A 62 7.18 3.09 -15.56
C GLU A 62 6.76 1.73 -14.96
N HIS A 63 7.38 0.64 -15.43
CA HIS A 63 7.07 -0.68 -14.88
C HIS A 63 7.57 -0.85 -13.43
N ALA A 64 8.72 -0.27 -13.10
CA ALA A 64 9.19 -0.27 -11.71
C ALA A 64 8.30 0.62 -10.80
N ASP A 65 7.80 1.74 -11.32
CA ASP A 65 6.83 2.60 -10.61
C ASP A 65 5.57 1.80 -10.25
N GLU A 66 4.98 1.09 -11.21
CA GLU A 66 3.81 0.22 -11.00
C GLU A 66 4.11 -0.87 -9.95
N LEU A 67 5.25 -1.56 -10.08
CA LEU A 67 5.63 -2.63 -9.16
C LEU A 67 5.85 -2.13 -7.73
N ILE A 68 6.43 -0.95 -7.55
CA ILE A 68 6.60 -0.33 -6.22
C ILE A 68 5.23 -0.04 -5.58
N LEU A 69 4.32 0.60 -6.31
CA LEU A 69 2.99 0.92 -5.80
C LEU A 69 2.20 -0.34 -5.45
N LYS A 70 2.09 -1.26 -6.40
CA LYS A 70 1.38 -2.53 -6.26
C LYS A 70 1.97 -3.41 -5.14
N GLY A 71 3.30 -3.50 -5.08
CA GLY A 71 3.99 -4.30 -4.08
C GLY A 71 3.83 -3.76 -2.66
N LEU A 72 4.02 -2.47 -2.45
CA LEU A 72 3.80 -1.84 -1.14
C LEU A 72 2.34 -1.94 -0.71
N PHE A 73 1.39 -1.70 -1.61
CA PHE A 73 -0.04 -1.85 -1.32
C PHE A 73 -0.37 -3.30 -0.94
N THR A 74 0.16 -4.29 -1.66
CA THR A 74 -0.01 -5.72 -1.35
C THR A 74 0.47 -6.09 0.05
N THR A 75 1.49 -5.41 0.58
CA THR A 75 2.06 -5.68 1.91
C THR A 75 1.35 -4.97 3.06
N ILE A 76 0.31 -4.16 2.80
CA ILE A 76 -0.51 -3.57 3.86
C ILE A 76 -1.19 -4.69 4.66
N THR A 77 -1.30 -4.48 5.96
CA THR A 77 -1.92 -5.44 6.88
C THR A 77 -3.33 -5.80 6.44
N ASN A 78 -3.60 -7.10 6.34
CA ASN A 78 -4.91 -7.66 6.00
C ASN A 78 -5.45 -7.34 4.59
N VAL A 79 -4.60 -6.93 3.66
CA VAL A 79 -5.00 -6.68 2.26
C VAL A 79 -4.89 -7.94 1.41
N ASN A 80 -3.75 -8.63 1.46
CA ASN A 80 -3.54 -9.82 0.63
C ASN A 80 -2.98 -11.00 1.46
N PHE A 81 -3.71 -12.13 1.43
CA PHE A 81 -3.33 -13.39 2.06
C PHE A 81 -3.10 -14.52 1.03
N PHE A 82 -3.10 -14.21 -0.27
CA PHE A 82 -2.96 -15.18 -1.34
C PHE A 82 -1.50 -15.31 -1.76
N ASN A 83 -0.85 -16.36 -1.28
CA ASN A 83 0.59 -16.58 -1.43
C ASN A 83 1.05 -16.61 -2.89
N ASP A 84 0.28 -17.25 -3.79
CA ASP A 84 0.68 -17.37 -5.20
C ASP A 84 0.84 -16.01 -5.88
N THR A 85 -0.06 -15.07 -5.61
CA THR A 85 0.03 -13.70 -6.12
C THR A 85 1.25 -12.96 -5.54
N ILE A 86 1.55 -13.15 -4.25
CA ILE A 86 2.72 -12.52 -3.62
C ILE A 86 4.01 -13.08 -4.22
N ILE A 87 4.11 -14.40 -4.39
CA ILE A 87 5.28 -15.07 -5.00
C ILE A 87 5.50 -14.60 -6.45
N GLU A 88 4.41 -14.49 -7.23
CA GLU A 88 4.51 -13.96 -8.60
C GLU A 88 5.03 -12.54 -8.62
N LEU A 89 4.51 -11.68 -7.73
CA LEU A 89 4.96 -10.29 -7.64
C LEU A 89 6.43 -10.18 -7.20
N ILE A 90 6.89 -11.04 -6.27
CA ILE A 90 8.32 -11.13 -5.91
C ILE A 90 9.17 -11.44 -7.15
N ARG A 91 8.71 -12.38 -7.99
CA ARG A 91 9.41 -12.76 -9.22
C ARG A 91 9.47 -11.58 -10.20
N GLU A 92 8.35 -10.91 -10.46
CA GLU A 92 8.28 -9.75 -11.34
C GLU A 92 9.23 -8.63 -10.87
N VAL A 93 9.20 -8.30 -9.57
CA VAL A 93 10.07 -7.29 -8.97
C VAL A 93 11.56 -7.65 -9.14
N ASN A 94 11.93 -8.91 -8.91
CA ASN A 94 13.33 -9.33 -9.09
C ASN A 94 13.77 -9.29 -10.55
N VAL A 95 12.93 -9.69 -11.49
CA VAL A 95 13.22 -9.61 -12.94
C VAL A 95 13.43 -8.16 -13.35
N GLU A 96 12.56 -7.25 -12.93
CA GLU A 96 12.69 -5.83 -13.25
C GLU A 96 13.92 -5.19 -12.60
N LYS A 97 14.19 -5.52 -11.33
CA LYS A 97 15.40 -5.08 -10.62
C LYS A 97 16.67 -5.46 -11.40
N ASP A 98 16.79 -6.73 -11.81
CA ASP A 98 17.97 -7.24 -12.51
C ASP A 98 18.09 -6.67 -13.93
N ARG A 99 16.96 -6.34 -14.59
CA ARG A 99 16.92 -5.63 -15.87
C ARG A 99 17.47 -4.20 -15.76
N ILE A 100 17.14 -3.48 -14.67
CA ILE A 100 17.55 -2.09 -14.44
C ILE A 100 19.01 -2.01 -14.04
N TYR A 101 19.37 -2.79 -13.03
CA TYR A 101 20.73 -2.83 -12.51
C TYR A 101 21.01 -4.21 -11.89
N PRO A 102 21.79 -5.05 -12.57
CA PRO A 102 22.13 -6.37 -12.05
C PRO A 102 23.01 -6.27 -10.79
N ASP A 103 23.10 -7.35 -10.03
CA ASP A 103 23.91 -7.49 -8.81
C ASP A 103 23.45 -6.67 -7.59
N ILE A 104 22.23 -6.12 -7.62
CA ILE A 104 21.61 -5.53 -6.43
C ILE A 104 20.93 -6.63 -5.61
N MET A 105 21.41 -6.82 -4.38
CA MET A 105 20.81 -7.76 -3.45
C MET A 105 19.51 -7.20 -2.84
N ASN A 106 18.54 -8.08 -2.63
CA ASN A 106 17.36 -7.76 -1.84
C ASN A 106 17.77 -7.48 -0.38
N TYR A 107 16.97 -6.68 0.30
CA TYR A 107 17.21 -6.34 1.70
C TYR A 107 16.52 -7.36 2.62
N ASP A 108 17.19 -7.78 3.69
CA ASP A 108 16.54 -8.56 4.74
C ASP A 108 15.85 -7.60 5.73
N VAL A 109 14.53 -7.57 5.70
CA VAL A 109 13.73 -6.65 6.54
C VAL A 109 13.88 -6.92 8.04
N ARG A 110 14.38 -8.09 8.44
CA ARG A 110 14.68 -8.40 9.85
C ARG A 110 15.72 -7.45 10.42
N HIS A 111 16.63 -6.93 9.62
CA HIS A 111 17.61 -5.95 10.05
C HIS A 111 16.97 -4.66 10.59
N ILE A 112 15.75 -4.30 10.13
CA ILE A 112 15.03 -3.16 10.71
C ILE A 112 14.75 -3.40 12.19
N TRP A 113 14.38 -4.64 12.55
CA TRP A 113 14.04 -4.99 13.92
C TRP A 113 15.28 -5.13 14.81
N GLU A 114 16.41 -5.50 14.25
CA GLU A 114 17.70 -5.66 14.92
C GLU A 114 18.40 -4.34 15.22
N ASP A 115 18.00 -3.25 14.57
CA ASP A 115 18.54 -1.90 14.82
C ASP A 115 18.25 -1.41 16.24
N GLN A 116 19.00 -0.38 16.66
CA GLN A 116 18.71 0.36 17.88
C GLN A 116 17.27 0.88 17.87
N GLU A 117 16.65 1.02 19.04
CA GLU A 117 15.23 1.31 19.18
C GLU A 117 14.78 2.57 18.43
N ASP A 118 15.53 3.66 18.50
CA ASP A 118 15.20 4.90 17.79
C ASP A 118 15.30 4.73 16.27
N ILE A 119 16.38 4.10 15.79
CA ILE A 119 16.58 3.81 14.35
C ILE A 119 15.49 2.88 13.83
N ARG A 120 15.22 1.79 14.55
CA ARG A 120 14.13 0.85 14.23
C ARG A 120 12.78 1.56 14.13
N SER A 121 12.47 2.41 15.11
CA SER A 121 11.21 3.14 15.15
C SER A 121 11.06 4.10 13.96
N LEU A 122 12.10 4.86 13.64
CA LEU A 122 12.08 5.79 12.52
C LEU A 122 12.01 5.08 11.16
N LYS A 123 12.78 4.00 10.94
CA LYS A 123 12.68 3.16 9.74
C LYS A 123 11.29 2.54 9.59
N SER A 124 10.69 2.08 10.69
CA SER A 124 9.34 1.53 10.71
C SER A 124 8.29 2.58 10.35
N LEU A 125 8.39 3.81 10.88
CA LEU A 125 7.50 4.91 10.53
C LEU A 125 7.57 5.24 9.03
N ILE A 126 8.78 5.29 8.45
CA ILE A 126 8.95 5.51 7.00
C ILE A 126 8.29 4.36 6.23
N LEU A 127 8.59 3.10 6.56
CA LEU A 127 8.05 1.94 5.84
C LEU A 127 6.52 1.88 5.89
N PHE A 128 5.92 2.09 7.07
CA PHE A 128 4.47 2.06 7.21
C PHE A 128 3.81 3.27 6.54
N GLY A 129 4.44 4.45 6.58
CA GLY A 129 4.01 5.63 5.85
C GLY A 129 4.00 5.38 4.33
N LEU A 130 5.08 4.81 3.78
CA LEU A 130 5.16 4.45 2.36
C LEU A 130 4.09 3.44 1.95
N ARG A 131 3.82 2.43 2.78
CA ARG A 131 2.73 1.47 2.50
C ARG A 131 1.37 2.14 2.45
N GLY A 132 1.04 2.99 3.42
CA GLY A 132 -0.21 3.76 3.42
C GLY A 132 -0.33 4.69 2.22
N MET A 133 0.75 5.41 1.91
CA MET A 133 0.82 6.29 0.76
C MET A 133 0.68 5.52 -0.57
N ALA A 134 1.22 4.29 -0.65
CA ALA A 134 1.12 3.45 -1.86
C ALA A 134 -0.33 3.08 -2.19
N ALA A 135 -1.21 2.91 -1.20
CA ALA A 135 -2.63 2.68 -1.45
C ALA A 135 -3.27 3.86 -2.18
N TYR A 136 -3.00 5.09 -1.73
CA TYR A 136 -3.50 6.30 -2.38
C TYR A 136 -2.91 6.47 -3.78
N ALA A 137 -1.60 6.32 -3.91
CA ALA A 137 -0.91 6.46 -5.19
C ALA A 137 -1.33 5.39 -6.20
N TYR A 138 -1.57 4.14 -5.78
CA TYR A 138 -2.03 3.07 -6.65
C TYR A 138 -3.44 3.34 -7.20
N HIS A 139 -4.36 3.82 -6.37
CA HIS A 139 -5.70 4.19 -6.83
C HIS A 139 -5.68 5.39 -7.80
N ALA A 140 -4.81 6.38 -7.57
CA ALA A 140 -4.62 7.46 -8.54
C ALA A 140 -4.00 6.96 -9.84
N TYR A 141 -2.99 6.09 -9.76
CA TYR A 141 -2.33 5.46 -10.91
C TYR A 141 -3.31 4.65 -11.77
N ALA A 142 -4.23 3.90 -11.14
CA ALA A 142 -5.28 3.14 -11.84
C ALA A 142 -6.26 4.02 -12.63
N LEU A 143 -6.28 5.33 -12.37
CA LEU A 143 -7.04 6.35 -13.08
C LEU A 143 -6.17 7.21 -14.01
N ASP A 144 -4.95 6.78 -14.32
CA ASP A 144 -3.95 7.49 -15.15
C ASP A 144 -3.44 8.82 -14.55
N TYR A 145 -3.54 9.00 -13.23
CA TYR A 145 -2.98 10.15 -12.53
C TYR A 145 -1.66 9.80 -11.85
N VAL A 146 -0.61 10.52 -12.21
CA VAL A 146 0.76 10.29 -11.75
C VAL A 146 1.41 11.59 -11.29
N ASP A 147 2.13 11.56 -10.16
CA ASP A 147 3.02 12.62 -9.72
C ASP A 147 4.44 12.07 -9.54
N ARG A 148 5.38 12.57 -10.35
CA ARG A 148 6.77 12.11 -10.32
C ARG A 148 7.44 12.34 -8.96
N ASN A 149 7.13 13.43 -8.25
CA ASN A 149 7.71 13.66 -6.93
C ASN A 149 7.25 12.64 -5.88
N VAL A 150 5.99 12.17 -6.01
CA VAL A 150 5.47 11.09 -5.16
C VAL A 150 6.20 9.79 -5.47
N LEU A 151 6.33 9.43 -6.75
CA LEU A 151 7.02 8.21 -7.18
C LEU A 151 8.52 8.21 -6.80
N ASP A 152 9.21 9.32 -7.00
CA ASP A 152 10.63 9.45 -6.64
C ASP A 152 10.85 9.30 -5.13
N PHE A 153 9.90 9.75 -4.33
CA PHE A 153 9.99 9.60 -2.88
C PHE A 153 9.84 8.15 -2.41
N PHE A 154 9.05 7.31 -3.09
CA PHE A 154 9.02 5.87 -2.79
C PHE A 154 10.41 5.25 -2.90
N TYR A 155 11.15 5.57 -3.96
CA TYR A 155 12.52 5.07 -4.12
C TYR A 155 13.47 5.63 -3.06
N GLU A 156 13.37 6.91 -2.74
CA GLU A 156 14.19 7.55 -1.70
C GLU A 156 13.93 6.93 -0.33
N GLY A 157 12.67 6.78 0.06
CA GLY A 157 12.29 6.25 1.35
C GLY A 157 12.65 4.77 1.52
N LEU A 158 12.43 3.94 0.50
CA LEU A 158 12.79 2.52 0.54
C LEU A 158 14.32 2.32 0.58
N GLU A 159 15.10 3.09 -0.19
CA GLU A 159 16.55 3.05 -0.11
C GLU A 159 17.05 3.48 1.27
N ALA A 160 16.45 4.50 1.86
CA ALA A 160 16.86 5.01 3.17
C ALA A 160 16.71 3.96 4.28
N ILE A 161 15.71 3.09 4.20
CA ILE A 161 15.50 1.99 5.15
C ILE A 161 16.70 1.02 5.14
N ALA A 162 17.27 0.75 3.98
CA ALA A 162 18.40 -0.16 3.82
C ALA A 162 19.77 0.53 3.96
N SER A 163 19.78 1.83 4.29
CA SER A 163 21.01 2.63 4.40
C SER A 163 21.37 2.89 5.86
N GLU A 164 22.65 3.06 6.13
CA GLU A 164 23.12 3.57 7.41
C GLU A 164 22.86 5.08 7.48
N LYS A 165 21.91 5.48 8.32
CA LYS A 165 21.53 6.87 8.55
C LYS A 165 21.43 7.17 10.04
N SER A 166 21.76 8.40 10.39
CA SER A 166 21.55 8.91 11.75
C SER A 166 20.06 9.09 12.07
N SER A 167 19.73 9.17 13.36
CA SER A 167 18.38 9.47 13.81
C SER A 167 17.85 10.79 13.25
N ASP A 168 18.70 11.82 13.16
CA ASP A 168 18.30 13.13 12.60
C ASP A 168 17.95 13.05 11.12
N GLU A 169 18.73 12.30 10.32
CA GLU A 169 18.44 12.07 8.89
C GLU A 169 17.16 11.28 8.70
N LEU A 170 16.93 10.25 9.51
CA LEU A 170 15.69 9.46 9.45
C LEU A 170 14.49 10.28 9.91
N LEU A 171 14.62 11.11 10.96
CA LEU A 171 13.54 11.99 11.41
C LEU A 171 13.15 13.00 10.31
N ALA A 172 14.13 13.56 9.61
CA ALA A 172 13.87 14.44 8.47
C ALA A 172 13.08 13.71 7.36
N LEU A 173 13.40 12.44 7.10
CA LEU A 173 12.65 11.61 6.13
C LEU A 173 11.24 11.25 6.63
N VAL A 174 11.03 11.01 7.92
CA VAL A 174 9.69 10.82 8.50
C VAL A 174 8.83 12.06 8.26
N LEU A 175 9.35 13.26 8.51
CA LEU A 175 8.63 14.51 8.26
C LEU A 175 8.34 14.70 6.76
N LYS A 176 9.33 14.41 5.91
CA LYS A 176 9.16 14.43 4.45
C LYS A 176 8.12 13.41 3.98
N THR A 177 8.04 12.23 4.62
CA THR A 177 6.97 11.24 4.31
C THR A 177 5.59 11.86 4.52
N GLY A 178 5.38 12.63 5.61
CA GLY A 178 4.13 13.34 5.85
C GLY A 178 3.81 14.39 4.79
N GLU A 179 4.79 15.19 4.38
CA GLU A 179 4.66 16.21 3.33
C GLU A 179 4.29 15.56 1.97
N ILE A 180 5.01 14.54 1.56
CA ILE A 180 4.75 13.86 0.29
C ILE A 180 3.43 13.08 0.33
N ASN A 181 3.06 12.50 1.49
CA ASN A 181 1.76 11.88 1.65
C ASN A 181 0.61 12.88 1.47
N PHE A 182 0.73 14.10 1.98
CA PHE A 182 -0.27 15.15 1.73
C PHE A 182 -0.44 15.40 0.23
N ARG A 183 0.67 15.53 -0.51
CA ARG A 183 0.64 15.67 -1.97
C ARG A 183 0.05 14.44 -2.67
N CYS A 184 0.31 13.24 -2.16
CA CYS A 184 -0.28 12.01 -2.69
C CYS A 184 -1.80 11.95 -2.47
N MET A 185 -2.29 12.42 -1.32
CA MET A 185 -3.73 12.54 -1.06
C MET A 185 -4.40 13.57 -1.99
N GLU A 186 -3.75 14.71 -2.25
CA GLU A 186 -4.21 15.71 -3.23
C GLU A 186 -4.28 15.10 -4.64
N LEU A 187 -3.28 14.30 -5.03
CA LEU A 187 -3.28 13.57 -6.30
C LEU A 187 -4.49 12.64 -6.41
N LEU A 188 -4.79 11.87 -5.36
CA LEU A 188 -5.95 10.97 -5.36
C LEU A 188 -7.28 11.74 -5.41
N ASP A 189 -7.39 12.86 -4.68
CA ASP A 189 -8.58 13.72 -4.75
C ASP A 189 -8.81 14.25 -6.16
N HIS A 190 -7.76 14.72 -6.82
CA HIS A 190 -7.81 15.14 -8.22
C HIS A 190 -8.15 13.99 -9.17
N ALA A 191 -7.63 12.80 -8.95
CA ALA A 191 -7.93 11.62 -9.75
C ALA A 191 -9.41 11.25 -9.64
N ASN A 192 -9.94 11.19 -8.43
CA ASN A 192 -11.33 10.84 -8.17
C ASN A 192 -12.30 11.93 -8.69
N SER A 193 -12.07 13.19 -8.35
CA SER A 193 -12.93 14.30 -8.76
C SER A 193 -12.86 14.57 -10.26
N GLY A 194 -11.68 14.37 -10.88
CA GLY A 194 -11.50 14.49 -12.33
C GLY A 194 -12.21 13.38 -13.11
N THR A 195 -12.25 12.16 -12.57
CA THR A 195 -12.84 10.98 -13.22
C THR A 195 -14.35 10.88 -12.95
N TYR A 196 -14.78 11.09 -11.70
CA TYR A 196 -16.15 10.82 -11.23
C TYR A 196 -16.97 12.09 -10.93
N GLY A 197 -16.35 13.25 -10.97
CA GLY A 197 -16.96 14.52 -10.60
C GLY A 197 -16.91 14.80 -9.10
N ASN A 198 -17.27 16.04 -8.74
CA ASN A 198 -17.32 16.44 -7.33
C ASN A 198 -18.55 15.85 -6.63
N PRO A 199 -18.44 15.44 -5.35
CA PRO A 199 -19.59 15.01 -4.56
C PRO A 199 -20.66 16.11 -4.46
N VAL A 200 -21.92 15.73 -4.69
CA VAL A 200 -23.07 16.63 -4.50
C VAL A 200 -24.06 15.98 -3.55
N PRO A 201 -24.76 16.76 -2.70
CA PRO A 201 -25.82 16.22 -1.86
C PRO A 201 -26.86 15.48 -2.70
N THR A 202 -27.11 14.21 -2.41
CA THR A 202 -28.00 13.35 -3.18
C THR A 202 -28.96 12.64 -2.23
N GLU A 203 -30.25 12.65 -2.57
CA GLU A 203 -31.25 11.87 -1.84
C GLU A 203 -31.10 10.38 -2.20
N VAL A 204 -30.94 9.55 -1.17
CA VAL A 204 -30.84 8.09 -1.32
C VAL A 204 -31.98 7.42 -0.55
N PRO A 205 -32.64 6.39 -1.12
CA PRO A 205 -33.68 5.65 -0.42
C PRO A 205 -33.05 4.86 0.74
N LEU A 206 -33.67 4.93 1.91
CA LEU A 206 -33.29 4.13 3.08
C LEU A 206 -33.99 2.78 3.15
N THR A 207 -34.82 2.45 2.13
CA THR A 207 -35.59 1.22 2.05
C THR A 207 -34.97 0.25 1.04
N ILE A 208 -35.12 -1.04 1.31
CA ILE A 208 -34.68 -2.11 0.41
C ILE A 208 -35.78 -2.38 -0.64
N GLU A 209 -35.36 -2.40 -1.90
CA GLU A 209 -36.27 -2.77 -3.01
C GLU A 209 -36.34 -4.29 -3.18
N LYS A 210 -37.46 -4.77 -3.74
CA LYS A 210 -37.65 -6.19 -4.04
C LYS A 210 -36.78 -6.58 -5.24
N GLY A 211 -36.01 -7.64 -5.11
CA GLY A 211 -35.21 -8.20 -6.20
C GLY A 211 -33.86 -8.76 -5.71
N PRO A 212 -33.06 -9.32 -6.61
CA PRO A 212 -31.70 -9.71 -6.28
C PRO A 212 -30.86 -8.47 -5.96
N PHE A 213 -29.92 -8.63 -5.05
CA PHE A 213 -29.07 -7.51 -4.64
C PHE A 213 -27.65 -7.95 -4.31
N ILE A 214 -26.72 -7.00 -4.38
CA ILE A 214 -25.35 -7.12 -3.92
C ILE A 214 -25.11 -6.04 -2.86
N VAL A 215 -24.55 -6.44 -1.71
CA VAL A 215 -24.10 -5.51 -0.67
C VAL A 215 -22.61 -5.37 -0.79
N VAL A 216 -22.12 -4.13 -0.89
CA VAL A 216 -20.70 -3.81 -1.00
C VAL A 216 -20.28 -3.00 0.22
N SER A 217 -19.24 -3.49 0.90
CA SER A 217 -18.62 -2.80 2.03
C SER A 217 -17.12 -2.68 1.78
N GLY A 218 -16.56 -1.47 1.95
CA GLY A 218 -15.14 -1.22 1.73
C GLY A 218 -14.76 -1.36 0.25
N HIS A 219 -14.93 -0.30 -0.51
CA HIS A 219 -14.67 -0.28 -1.95
C HIS A 219 -13.94 1.00 -2.34
N ASP A 220 -13.13 0.94 -3.39
CA ASP A 220 -12.71 2.13 -4.11
C ASP A 220 -13.71 2.51 -5.22
N LEU A 221 -13.55 3.71 -5.78
CA LEU A 221 -14.50 4.21 -6.78
C LEU A 221 -14.38 3.49 -8.11
N HIS A 222 -13.19 3.02 -8.49
CA HIS A 222 -12.99 2.29 -9.74
C HIS A 222 -13.66 0.91 -9.72
N ASP A 223 -13.47 0.15 -8.65
CA ASP A 223 -14.15 -1.16 -8.47
C ASP A 223 -15.67 -0.98 -8.43
N MET A 224 -16.17 0.09 -7.77
CA MET A 224 -17.58 0.41 -7.76
C MET A 224 -18.11 0.73 -9.17
N GLU A 225 -17.41 1.51 -9.96
CA GLU A 225 -17.75 1.80 -11.35
C GLU A 225 -17.84 0.51 -12.17
N LEU A 226 -16.85 -0.38 -12.05
CA LEU A 226 -16.84 -1.66 -12.76
C LEU A 226 -18.01 -2.55 -12.35
N LEU A 227 -18.35 -2.60 -11.06
CA LEU A 227 -19.51 -3.34 -10.57
C LEU A 227 -20.82 -2.80 -11.13
N LEU A 228 -21.02 -1.47 -11.13
CA LEU A 228 -22.20 -0.83 -11.67
C LEU A 228 -22.33 -1.11 -13.17
N LYS A 229 -21.25 -0.99 -13.95
CA LYS A 229 -21.23 -1.35 -15.38
C LYS A 229 -21.60 -2.82 -15.63
N GLN A 230 -21.08 -3.74 -14.79
CA GLN A 230 -21.38 -5.18 -14.92
C GLN A 230 -22.83 -5.52 -14.60
N THR A 231 -23.50 -4.77 -13.74
CA THR A 231 -24.87 -5.04 -13.26
C THR A 231 -25.92 -4.22 -13.97
N GLU A 232 -25.55 -3.27 -14.79
CA GLU A 232 -26.45 -2.41 -15.55
C GLU A 232 -27.44 -3.24 -16.39
N GLY A 233 -28.73 -2.92 -16.30
CA GLY A 233 -29.81 -3.59 -17.03
C GLY A 233 -30.12 -5.03 -16.59
N LYS A 234 -29.43 -5.58 -15.56
CA LYS A 234 -29.65 -6.95 -15.08
C LYS A 234 -30.69 -7.07 -13.96
N GLY A 235 -31.29 -5.96 -13.54
CA GLY A 235 -32.30 -5.95 -12.45
C GLY A 235 -31.71 -6.35 -11.10
N ILE A 236 -30.42 -6.05 -10.86
CA ILE A 236 -29.71 -6.28 -9.60
C ILE A 236 -29.56 -4.95 -8.89
N ASN A 237 -29.99 -4.88 -7.64
CA ASN A 237 -29.84 -3.70 -6.79
C ASN A 237 -28.47 -3.72 -6.12
N ILE A 238 -27.76 -2.58 -6.10
CA ILE A 238 -26.46 -2.44 -5.41
C ILE A 238 -26.66 -1.56 -4.18
N TYR A 239 -26.29 -2.10 -3.02
CA TYR A 239 -26.31 -1.38 -1.75
C TYR A 239 -24.88 -1.23 -1.23
N THR A 240 -24.48 0.01 -0.95
CA THR A 240 -23.16 0.30 -0.42
C THR A 240 -23.23 0.58 1.08
N LEU A 241 -22.32 0.00 1.84
CA LEU A 241 -22.16 0.23 3.26
C LEU A 241 -20.75 0.74 3.54
N SER A 242 -20.65 1.92 4.09
CA SER A 242 -19.37 2.41 4.62
C SER A 242 -19.15 1.87 6.03
N LEU A 243 -17.89 1.58 6.38
CA LEU A 243 -17.50 1.20 7.74
C LEU A 243 -17.93 2.23 8.79
N ILE A 244 -17.93 3.51 8.43
CA ILE A 244 -18.41 4.58 9.33
C ILE A 244 -19.91 4.45 9.65
N HIS A 245 -20.71 3.96 8.73
CA HIS A 245 -22.13 3.70 8.97
C HIS A 245 -22.37 2.50 9.88
N ILE A 246 -21.44 1.56 9.94
CA ILE A 246 -21.51 0.37 10.81
C ILE A 246 -20.98 0.70 12.20
N SER A 247 -19.87 1.44 12.28
CA SER A 247 -19.19 1.72 13.55
C SER A 247 -19.77 2.88 14.35
N GLU A 248 -20.47 3.83 13.70
CA GLU A 248 -21.07 5.01 14.33
C GLU A 248 -22.54 5.24 13.90
N PRO A 249 -23.44 4.25 14.06
CA PRO A 249 -24.83 4.37 13.59
C PRO A 249 -25.62 5.50 14.26
N THR A 250 -25.19 5.96 15.45
CA THR A 250 -25.84 7.03 16.20
C THR A 250 -25.56 8.43 15.65
N ARG A 251 -24.51 8.65 14.88
CA ARG A 251 -24.23 9.95 14.24
C ARG A 251 -25.13 10.24 13.02
N LEU A 252 -25.65 9.23 12.37
CA LEU A 252 -26.59 9.39 11.25
C LEU A 252 -27.99 9.87 11.68
N LEU A 253 -28.31 9.77 12.96
CA LEU A 253 -29.60 10.23 13.52
C LEU A 253 -29.56 11.68 14.01
N SER A 254 -28.44 12.37 13.91
CA SER A 254 -28.22 13.75 14.42
C SER A 254 -27.90 14.78 13.36
N ILE A 255 -28.12 14.47 12.08
CA ILE A 255 -28.01 15.44 10.95
C ILE A 255 -29.37 15.70 10.37
#